data_4ab7e97049ce64ce5aebb04f806b95da
#
_entry.id   4ab7e97049ce64ce5aebb04f806b95da
#
_cell.length_a   1.000
_cell.length_b   1.000
_cell.length_c   1.000
_cell.angle_alpha   90.00
_cell.angle_beta   90.00
_cell.angle_gamma   90.00
#
_symmetry.space_group_name_H-M   'P 1'
#
loop_
_entity.id
_entity.type
_entity.pdbx_description
1 polymer ?
#
loop_
_entity_poly.entity_id
_entity_poly.type
_entity_poly.pdbx_seq_one_letter_code
_entity_poly.pdbx_strand_id
1 'polypeptide(L)'
;MVITSVVSGDGSKTKEDKHMSSYKYKHLTLDDRITIQKALKEGQTFVEIGALIGKDPSTVSKEVKAHLDYRNTGTRSRGYNPCRHRKRCTKQYICGEDSCGFINRLWHGKTYCSECALCMVNCPDFEEEKCSSLKKAPYVCNSCKQVRSCTLAK
;
A
#
# COMPACT_ATOMS: atom_id res chain seq x y z
N MET A 1 -20.39 -24.34 9.45
CA MET A 1 -21.61 -24.70 8.75
C MET A 1 -21.21 -25.28 7.42
N VAL A 2 -21.26 -26.59 7.33
CA VAL A 2 -20.83 -27.40 6.16
C VAL A 2 -22.07 -27.65 5.32
N ILE A 3 -22.01 -27.38 4.03
CA ILE A 3 -23.05 -27.82 3.10
C ILE A 3 -22.39 -28.72 2.07
N THR A 4 -22.60 -30.01 2.23
CA THR A 4 -22.41 -31.06 1.24
C THR A 4 -23.63 -31.11 0.36
N SER A 5 -23.46 -31.07 -0.98
CA SER A 5 -24.42 -31.64 -1.90
C SER A 5 -23.68 -32.35 -3.03
N VAL A 6 -23.84 -33.64 -3.02
CA VAL A 6 -23.47 -34.59 -4.05
C VAL A 6 -24.53 -34.52 -5.15
N VAL A 7 -24.12 -34.38 -6.39
CA VAL A 7 -24.97 -34.72 -7.56
C VAL A 7 -24.13 -35.55 -8.52
N SER A 8 -24.54 -36.79 -8.64
CA SER A 8 -24.10 -37.76 -9.65
C SER A 8 -24.84 -37.53 -10.98
N GLY A 9 -24.18 -37.88 -12.05
CA GLY A 9 -24.86 -38.15 -13.33
C GLY A 9 -24.28 -37.35 -14.49
N ASP A 10 -23.63 -37.85 -15.38
CA ASP A 10 -23.89 -38.74 -16.47
C ASP A 10 -22.98 -38.35 -17.66
N GLY A 11 -22.39 -39.28 -18.27
CA GLY A 11 -21.43 -39.09 -19.35
C GLY A 11 -22.11 -38.64 -20.65
N SER A 12 -21.59 -37.57 -21.21
CA SER A 12 -21.78 -37.26 -22.62
C SER A 12 -20.46 -36.71 -23.18
N LYS A 13 -19.83 -37.54 -24.01
CA LYS A 13 -18.71 -37.15 -24.86
C LYS A 13 -19.20 -36.11 -25.87
N THR A 14 -18.82 -34.87 -25.68
CA THR A 14 -18.93 -33.86 -26.73
C THR A 14 -17.54 -33.36 -27.09
N LYS A 15 -17.31 -33.41 -28.40
CA LYS A 15 -16.11 -33.07 -29.16
C LYS A 15 -15.36 -31.87 -28.62
N GLU A 16 -14.05 -32.06 -28.47
CA GLU A 16 -13.09 -30.99 -28.32
C GLU A 16 -13.15 -30.04 -29.52
N ASP A 17 -13.90 -28.98 -29.40
CA ASP A 17 -13.72 -27.82 -30.25
C ASP A 17 -12.48 -27.08 -29.79
N LYS A 18 -11.41 -27.34 -30.50
CA LYS A 18 -10.12 -26.68 -30.45
C LYS A 18 -10.29 -25.23 -30.90
N HIS A 19 -10.94 -24.41 -30.05
CA HIS A 19 -10.97 -22.97 -30.25
C HIS A 19 -9.68 -22.37 -29.68
N MET A 20 -8.60 -22.55 -30.41
CA MET A 20 -7.35 -21.83 -30.23
C MET A 20 -7.53 -20.42 -30.79
N SER A 21 -8.30 -19.60 -30.08
CA SER A 21 -8.52 -18.21 -30.41
C SER A 21 -7.80 -17.30 -29.40
N SER A 22 -6.74 -16.70 -29.89
CA SER A 22 -6.33 -15.31 -29.58
C SER A 22 -6.37 -14.84 -28.12
N TYR A 23 -5.63 -15.50 -27.21
CA TYR A 23 -5.43 -15.01 -25.84
C TYR A 23 -4.37 -13.89 -25.71
N LYS A 24 -3.89 -13.36 -26.83
CA LYS A 24 -2.68 -12.51 -26.85
C LYS A 24 -2.88 -11.09 -26.31
N TYR A 25 -4.12 -10.62 -26.11
CA TYR A 25 -4.39 -9.22 -25.72
C TYR A 25 -5.60 -9.04 -24.77
N LYS A 26 -5.92 -10.02 -23.93
CA LYS A 26 -6.98 -9.79 -22.94
C LYS A 26 -6.49 -8.87 -21.83
N HIS A 27 -7.23 -7.81 -21.59
CA HIS A 27 -7.07 -6.97 -20.40
C HIS A 27 -7.13 -7.83 -19.14
N LEU A 28 -6.49 -7.35 -18.05
CA LEU A 28 -6.60 -7.98 -16.75
C LEU A 28 -8.06 -7.99 -16.30
N THR A 29 -8.53 -9.14 -15.88
CA THR A 29 -9.87 -9.31 -15.31
C THR A 29 -9.89 -8.82 -13.86
N LEU A 30 -11.08 -8.73 -13.26
CA LEU A 30 -11.21 -8.44 -11.83
C LEU A 30 -10.55 -9.55 -10.99
N ASP A 31 -10.67 -10.80 -11.38
CA ASP A 31 -10.06 -11.94 -10.68
C ASP A 31 -8.53 -11.89 -10.75
N ASP A 32 -7.96 -11.49 -11.89
CA ASP A 32 -6.52 -11.25 -11.99
C ASP A 32 -6.06 -10.17 -11.00
N ARG A 33 -6.80 -9.07 -10.88
CA ARG A 33 -6.50 -7.97 -9.95
C ARG A 33 -6.60 -8.39 -8.49
N ILE A 34 -7.61 -9.18 -8.15
CA ILE A 34 -7.76 -9.75 -6.80
C ILE A 34 -6.58 -10.69 -6.50
N THR A 35 -6.17 -11.50 -7.45
CA THR A 35 -5.02 -12.39 -7.32
C THR A 35 -3.73 -11.61 -7.12
N ILE A 36 -3.48 -10.57 -7.93
CA ILE A 36 -2.34 -9.65 -7.76
C ILE A 36 -2.34 -9.06 -6.34
N GLN A 37 -3.47 -8.55 -5.86
CA GLN A 37 -3.57 -7.94 -4.54
C GLN A 37 -3.27 -8.92 -3.41
N LYS A 38 -3.77 -10.17 -3.49
CA LYS A 38 -3.51 -11.23 -2.49
C LYS A 38 -2.03 -11.61 -2.49
N ALA A 39 -1.47 -11.87 -3.66
CA ALA A 39 -0.08 -12.28 -3.83
C ALA A 39 0.91 -11.19 -3.35
N LEU A 40 0.61 -9.91 -3.59
CA LEU A 40 1.38 -8.80 -3.03
C LEU A 40 1.36 -8.76 -1.49
N LYS A 41 0.25 -9.12 -0.84
CA LYS A 41 0.18 -9.23 0.63
C LYS A 41 1.05 -10.36 1.16
N GLU A 42 1.18 -11.43 0.39
CA GLU A 42 2.02 -12.59 0.70
C GLU A 42 3.50 -12.33 0.38
N GLY A 43 3.81 -11.20 -0.25
CA GLY A 43 5.19 -10.79 -0.58
C GLY A 43 5.74 -11.45 -1.83
N GLN A 44 4.89 -11.98 -2.70
CA GLN A 44 5.29 -12.57 -3.97
C GLN A 44 5.86 -11.54 -4.94
N THR A 45 6.79 -11.96 -5.77
CA THR A 45 7.40 -11.15 -6.81
C THR A 45 6.49 -11.01 -8.04
N PHE A 46 6.73 -10.01 -8.88
CA PHE A 46 5.95 -9.87 -10.13
C PHE A 46 6.13 -11.05 -11.10
N VAL A 47 7.26 -11.77 -11.02
CA VAL A 47 7.48 -12.99 -11.81
C VAL A 47 6.54 -14.10 -11.34
N GLU A 48 6.48 -14.34 -10.05
CA GLU A 48 5.58 -15.34 -9.44
C GLU A 48 4.11 -14.99 -9.70
N ILE A 49 3.74 -13.72 -9.50
CA ILE A 49 2.38 -13.24 -9.76
C ILE A 49 2.03 -13.39 -11.25
N GLY A 50 2.95 -13.03 -12.14
CA GLY A 50 2.76 -13.17 -13.57
C GLY A 50 2.50 -14.63 -13.97
N ALA A 51 3.25 -15.58 -13.39
CA ALA A 51 3.03 -17.00 -13.59
C ALA A 51 1.64 -17.46 -13.11
N LEU A 52 1.16 -16.97 -11.95
CA LEU A 52 -0.16 -17.32 -11.42
C LEU A 52 -1.31 -16.91 -12.32
N ILE A 53 -1.23 -15.73 -12.94
CA ILE A 53 -2.32 -15.19 -13.78
C ILE A 53 -2.07 -15.36 -15.27
N GLY A 54 -1.00 -16.07 -15.68
CA GLY A 54 -0.66 -16.29 -17.09
C GLY A 54 -0.31 -15.00 -17.84
N LYS A 55 0.33 -14.02 -17.18
CA LYS A 55 0.71 -12.72 -17.73
C LYS A 55 2.19 -12.44 -17.56
N ASP A 56 2.71 -11.58 -18.43
CA ASP A 56 4.09 -11.09 -18.29
C ASP A 56 4.27 -10.26 -17.02
N PRO A 57 5.39 -10.40 -16.29
CA PRO A 57 5.70 -9.60 -15.09
C PRO A 57 5.64 -8.09 -15.32
N SER A 58 5.95 -7.62 -16.53
CA SER A 58 5.84 -6.19 -16.87
C SER A 58 4.39 -5.71 -16.90
N THR A 59 3.45 -6.59 -17.27
CA THR A 59 2.01 -6.30 -17.20
C THR A 59 1.57 -6.14 -15.75
N VAL A 60 2.00 -7.04 -14.86
CA VAL A 60 1.73 -6.93 -13.41
C VAL A 60 2.32 -5.62 -12.86
N SER A 61 3.56 -5.30 -13.22
CA SER A 61 4.23 -4.07 -12.78
C SER A 61 3.48 -2.81 -13.22
N LYS A 62 3.00 -2.77 -14.48
CA LYS A 62 2.21 -1.64 -15.01
C LYS A 62 0.89 -1.50 -14.28
N GLU A 63 0.19 -2.61 -14.05
CA GLU A 63 -1.10 -2.62 -13.32
C GLU A 63 -0.94 -2.11 -11.89
N VAL A 64 0.08 -2.60 -11.16
CA VAL A 64 0.36 -2.13 -9.79
C VAL A 64 0.66 -0.64 -9.78
N LYS A 65 1.51 -0.14 -10.68
CA LYS A 65 1.83 1.29 -10.77
C LYS A 65 0.61 2.16 -11.11
N ALA A 66 -0.27 1.69 -11.97
CA ALA A 66 -1.46 2.44 -12.39
C ALA A 66 -2.52 2.55 -11.27
N HIS A 67 -2.49 1.63 -10.30
CA HIS A 67 -3.50 1.55 -9.24
C HIS A 67 -2.91 1.71 -7.83
N LEU A 68 -1.84 2.51 -7.71
CA LEU A 68 -1.29 2.87 -6.39
C LEU A 68 -2.27 3.78 -5.64
N ASP A 69 -2.62 3.38 -4.43
CA ASP A 69 -3.38 4.22 -3.49
C ASP A 69 -2.45 4.66 -2.35
N TYR A 70 -2.29 5.97 -2.19
CA TYR A 70 -1.45 6.56 -1.15
C TYR A 70 -2.30 6.97 0.04
N ARG A 71 -1.99 6.43 1.21
CA ARG A 71 -2.68 6.77 2.46
C ARG A 71 -1.72 7.40 3.45
N ASN A 72 -2.11 8.55 3.94
CA ASN A 72 -1.40 9.26 5.01
C ASN A 72 -1.85 8.68 6.36
N THR A 73 -1.29 7.54 6.72
CA THR A 73 -1.64 6.86 7.97
C THR A 73 -0.54 7.03 9.00
N GLY A 74 -0.89 7.60 10.17
CA GLY A 74 -0.03 7.55 11.35
C GLY A 74 -0.09 6.17 12.03
N THR A 75 0.71 6.02 13.07
CA THR A 75 0.59 4.92 14.04
C THR A 75 -0.32 5.35 15.19
N ARG A 76 -0.73 4.41 16.07
CA ARG A 76 -1.57 4.71 17.24
C ARG A 76 -1.05 5.87 18.10
N SER A 77 0.27 6.04 18.20
CA SER A 77 0.92 7.03 19.05
C SER A 77 1.58 8.18 18.30
N ARG A 78 1.56 8.17 16.96
CA ARG A 78 2.21 9.21 16.15
C ARG A 78 1.36 9.52 14.93
N GLY A 79 1.08 10.80 14.74
CA GLY A 79 0.45 11.30 13.52
C GLY A 79 1.34 11.09 12.29
N TYR A 80 0.73 11.17 11.11
CA TYR A 80 1.46 11.20 9.87
C TYR A 80 2.37 12.43 9.83
N ASN A 81 3.65 12.21 9.65
CA ASN A 81 4.63 13.27 9.40
C ASN A 81 5.75 12.75 8.50
N PRO A 82 5.78 13.11 7.22
CA PRO A 82 6.79 12.67 6.28
C PRO A 82 8.08 13.49 6.34
N CYS A 83 8.23 14.41 7.29
CA CYS A 83 9.44 15.21 7.41
C CYS A 83 10.68 14.35 7.66
N ARG A 84 11.74 14.57 6.88
CA ARG A 84 13.03 13.89 7.03
C ARG A 84 13.62 14.10 8.41
N HIS A 85 13.42 15.28 8.98
CA HIS A 85 13.99 15.69 10.27
C HIS A 85 13.16 15.23 11.48
N ARG A 86 11.97 14.67 11.31
CA ARG A 86 11.00 14.34 12.36
C ARG A 86 11.56 13.60 13.57
N LYS A 87 12.55 12.71 13.36
CA LYS A 87 13.13 11.90 14.45
C LYS A 87 14.04 12.68 15.39
N ARG A 88 14.60 13.79 14.92
CA ARG A 88 15.58 14.62 15.66
C ARG A 88 15.10 16.05 15.86
N CYS A 89 13.93 16.37 15.35
CA CYS A 89 13.38 17.72 15.43
C CYS A 89 12.88 18.03 16.84
N THR A 90 13.41 19.09 17.41
CA THR A 90 13.03 19.62 18.72
C THR A 90 12.31 20.97 18.63
N LYS A 91 11.92 21.38 17.42
CA LYS A 91 11.24 22.67 17.20
C LYS A 91 9.86 22.67 17.85
N GLN A 92 9.50 23.81 18.41
CA GLN A 92 8.22 24.08 19.04
C GLN A 92 7.67 25.41 18.52
N TYR A 93 6.36 25.58 18.54
CA TYR A 93 5.66 26.85 18.25
C TYR A 93 5.97 27.44 16.86
N ILE A 94 6.26 26.64 15.87
CA ILE A 94 6.60 27.12 14.50
C ILE A 94 5.43 27.85 13.84
N CYS A 95 4.20 27.53 14.23
CA CYS A 95 2.98 28.19 13.73
C CYS A 95 2.73 29.59 14.35
N GLY A 96 3.60 30.06 15.26
CA GLY A 96 3.43 31.32 15.94
C GLY A 96 2.44 31.32 17.11
N GLU A 97 1.89 30.17 17.47
CA GLU A 97 0.99 30.01 18.60
C GLU A 97 1.80 29.78 19.89
N ASP A 98 1.66 30.69 20.87
CA ASP A 98 2.34 30.58 22.19
C ASP A 98 1.84 29.37 22.99
N SER A 99 0.62 28.91 22.74
CA SER A 99 0.07 27.71 23.31
C SER A 99 -0.45 26.81 22.19
N CYS A 100 0.25 25.73 21.90
CA CYS A 100 -0.21 24.76 20.92
C CYS A 100 -1.40 23.98 21.48
N GLY A 101 -2.61 24.44 21.20
CA GLY A 101 -3.87 23.85 21.70
C GLY A 101 -4.12 22.41 21.27
N PHE A 102 -3.50 21.96 20.19
CA PHE A 102 -3.55 20.57 19.75
C PHE A 102 -2.75 19.66 20.67
N ILE A 103 -1.66 20.18 21.23
CA ILE A 103 -0.68 19.45 22.02
C ILE A 103 -1.12 19.31 23.46
N ASN A 104 -1.69 20.36 24.04
CA ASN A 104 -2.17 20.36 25.42
C ASN A 104 -3.33 19.41 25.67
N ARG A 105 -4.05 18.96 24.63
CA ARG A 105 -5.18 18.02 24.80
C ARG A 105 -4.78 16.55 24.77
N LEU A 106 -3.65 16.20 24.19
CA LEU A 106 -3.32 14.81 23.92
C LEU A 106 -2.14 14.24 24.74
N TRP A 107 -1.24 15.06 25.24
CA TRP A 107 -0.03 14.57 25.90
C TRP A 107 0.45 15.51 27.02
N HIS A 108 0.56 14.96 28.20
CA HIS A 108 1.19 15.62 29.36
C HIS A 108 2.71 15.69 29.15
N GLY A 109 3.24 16.68 28.48
CA GLY A 109 4.68 16.91 28.38
C GLY A 109 5.17 17.28 26.99
N LYS A 110 6.42 17.56 26.89
CA LYS A 110 7.16 18.08 25.75
C LYS A 110 6.68 17.58 24.39
N THR A 111 5.94 18.41 23.68
CA THR A 111 5.47 18.05 22.35
C THR A 111 6.20 18.92 21.34
N TYR A 112 6.84 18.28 20.42
CA TYR A 112 7.54 18.93 19.33
C TYR A 112 6.61 19.11 18.13
N CYS A 113 6.84 20.16 17.34
CA CYS A 113 6.11 20.40 16.09
C CYS A 113 6.20 19.22 15.11
N SER A 114 7.25 18.39 15.22
CA SER A 114 7.38 17.16 14.41
C SER A 114 6.27 16.13 14.64
N GLU A 115 5.49 16.24 15.71
CA GLU A 115 4.34 15.37 16.00
C GLU A 115 3.00 15.98 15.55
N CYS A 116 3.04 17.22 15.06
CA CYS A 116 1.87 17.97 14.61
C CYS A 116 1.73 17.93 13.08
N ALA A 117 0.51 17.71 12.58
CA ALA A 117 0.22 17.75 11.15
C ALA A 117 0.50 19.13 10.51
N LEU A 118 0.37 20.23 11.27
CA LEU A 118 0.65 21.59 10.78
C LEU A 118 2.14 21.84 10.52
N CYS A 119 3.03 21.01 11.07
CA CYS A 119 4.46 21.07 10.79
C CYS A 119 4.77 21.03 9.30
N MET A 120 4.01 20.25 8.52
CA MET A 120 4.19 20.11 7.06
C MET A 120 3.93 21.41 6.29
N VAL A 121 3.08 22.27 6.83
CA VAL A 121 2.67 23.53 6.19
C VAL A 121 3.50 24.72 6.68
N ASN A 122 3.79 24.76 7.97
CA ASN A 122 4.33 25.96 8.62
C ASN A 122 5.86 25.90 8.85
N CYS A 123 6.47 24.71 8.74
CA CYS A 123 7.91 24.61 9.01
C CYS A 123 8.74 25.00 7.79
N PRO A 124 9.60 26.05 7.88
CA PRO A 124 10.45 26.45 6.77
C PRO A 124 11.50 25.42 6.40
N ASP A 125 11.88 24.54 7.34
CA ASP A 125 12.87 23.47 7.11
C ASP A 125 12.18 22.12 6.82
N PHE A 126 10.93 22.14 6.41
CA PHE A 126 10.24 20.92 6.06
C PHE A 126 10.83 20.30 4.78
N GLU A 127 11.33 19.08 4.90
CA GLU A 127 11.78 18.26 3.78
C GLU A 127 10.98 16.95 3.76
N GLU A 128 10.25 16.72 2.69
CA GLU A 128 9.48 15.48 2.54
C GLU A 128 10.39 14.27 2.35
N GLU A 129 10.27 13.28 3.22
CA GLU A 129 10.92 11.98 3.07
C GLU A 129 9.96 10.99 2.41
N LYS A 130 10.34 10.50 1.23
CA LYS A 130 9.64 9.40 0.55
C LYS A 130 10.34 8.08 0.82
N CYS A 131 9.57 7.03 1.07
CA CYS A 131 10.13 5.71 1.29
C CYS A 131 10.89 5.23 0.06
N SER A 132 12.19 4.92 0.21
CA SER A 132 13.02 4.45 -0.90
C SER A 132 12.56 3.10 -1.45
N SER A 133 11.93 2.26 -0.62
CA SER A 133 11.39 0.97 -1.04
C SER A 133 10.25 1.11 -2.06
N LEU A 134 9.50 2.22 -2.04
CA LEU A 134 8.44 2.47 -3.01
C LEU A 134 8.97 2.83 -4.42
N LYS A 135 10.27 3.10 -4.57
CA LYS A 135 10.90 3.32 -5.87
C LYS A 135 11.25 2.02 -6.59
N LYS A 136 11.22 0.89 -5.88
CA LYS A 136 11.56 -0.44 -6.38
C LYS A 136 10.32 -1.34 -6.33
N ALA A 137 10.27 -2.37 -7.21
CA ALA A 137 9.24 -3.39 -7.12
C ALA A 137 9.20 -3.99 -5.70
N PRO A 138 8.03 -4.26 -5.16
CA PRO A 138 6.69 -4.18 -5.77
C PRO A 138 5.98 -2.82 -5.70
N TYR A 139 6.65 -1.70 -5.38
CA TYR A 139 6.14 -0.32 -5.27
C TYR A 139 5.06 -0.09 -4.20
N VAL A 140 4.77 -1.08 -3.38
CA VAL A 140 3.72 -1.08 -2.36
C VAL A 140 4.27 -1.51 -1.00
N CYS A 141 3.54 -1.19 0.07
CA CYS A 141 3.92 -1.54 1.44
C CYS A 141 3.29 -2.85 1.94
N ASN A 142 2.63 -3.62 1.08
CA ASN A 142 1.81 -4.77 1.47
C ASN A 142 2.57 -5.83 2.27
N SER A 143 3.83 -6.10 1.92
CA SER A 143 4.70 -7.04 2.62
C SER A 143 5.79 -6.37 3.47
N CYS A 144 5.74 -5.06 3.67
CA CYS A 144 6.75 -4.34 4.43
C CYS A 144 6.68 -4.68 5.93
N LYS A 145 7.77 -5.20 6.49
CA LYS A 145 7.87 -5.54 7.92
C LYS A 145 7.67 -4.35 8.85
N GLN A 146 7.98 -3.13 8.37
CA GLN A 146 7.87 -1.89 9.14
C GLN A 146 6.55 -1.15 8.91
N VAL A 147 5.60 -1.72 8.17
CA VAL A 147 4.36 -1.04 7.79
C VAL A 147 3.58 -0.49 8.99
N ARG A 148 3.60 -1.19 10.13
CA ARG A 148 2.85 -0.80 11.34
C ARG A 148 3.48 0.39 12.08
N SER A 149 4.80 0.54 12.04
CA SER A 149 5.54 1.61 12.72
C SER A 149 5.92 2.77 11.79
N CYS A 150 5.67 2.63 10.49
CA CYS A 150 6.02 3.62 9.50
C CYS A 150 5.08 4.83 9.58
N THR A 151 5.65 6.04 9.58
CA THR A 151 4.93 7.32 9.61
C THR A 151 4.90 8.02 8.24
N LEU A 152 5.49 7.40 7.22
CA LEU A 152 5.45 7.88 5.83
C LEU A 152 4.14 7.48 5.14
N ALA A 153 3.85 8.08 4.00
CA ALA A 153 2.75 7.65 3.13
C ALA A 153 2.94 6.19 2.72
N LYS A 154 1.85 5.44 2.68
CA LYS A 154 1.80 4.01 2.40
C LYS A 154 0.92 3.73 1.22
#